data_9e1570f20d3985377b5357bc33043be0
#
_entry.id   9e1570f20d3985377b5357bc33043be0
#
_cell.length_a   1.000
_cell.length_b   1.000
_cell.length_c   1.000
_cell.angle_alpha   90.00
_cell.angle_beta   90.00
_cell.angle_gamma   90.00
#
_symmetry.space_group_name_H-M   'P 1'
#
loop_
_entity.id
_entity.type
_entity.pdbx_description
1 polymer ?
#
loop_
_entity_poly.entity_id
_entity_poly.type
_entity_poly.pdbx_seq_one_letter_code
_entity_poly.pdbx_strand_id
1 'polypeptide(L)'
;MTALLKAAEVEHYLHRHIPISAMMGVRVMACDSTGVVLRAPLAPNINHRATVFGGSASAVAILAAWAQLHFTLRQAGIAERIVIQRNQIEYLAPIPTDFEAVCPALPAEALARLLKTFHRLGRARTEMTVELRCAGQVVARFRGDYVAVRLAAGENV
;
A
#
# COMPACT_ATOMS: atom_id res chain seq x y z
N MET A 1 13.98 -14.57 -13.94
CA MET A 1 13.21 -13.35 -14.25
C MET A 1 11.82 -13.50 -13.67
N THR A 2 11.56 -12.87 -12.56
CA THR A 2 10.24 -12.91 -11.92
C THR A 2 9.28 -12.09 -12.80
N ALA A 3 8.21 -12.73 -13.26
CA ALA A 3 7.22 -12.06 -14.09
C ALA A 3 6.65 -10.85 -13.32
N LEU A 4 6.62 -9.69 -13.97
CA LEU A 4 5.90 -8.52 -13.47
C LEU A 4 4.44 -8.93 -13.26
N LEU A 5 3.96 -8.82 -12.03
CA LEU A 5 2.57 -9.10 -11.72
C LEU A 5 1.69 -8.10 -12.49
N LYS A 6 0.67 -8.61 -13.19
CA LYS A 6 -0.28 -7.73 -13.86
C LYS A 6 -1.13 -7.01 -12.82
N ALA A 7 -1.45 -5.75 -13.04
CA ALA A 7 -2.27 -4.95 -12.14
C ALA A 7 -3.58 -5.67 -11.74
N ALA A 8 -4.21 -6.36 -12.69
CA ALA A 8 -5.42 -7.15 -12.44
C ALA A 8 -5.20 -8.32 -11.46
N GLU A 9 -4.04 -8.96 -11.47
CA GLU A 9 -3.72 -10.06 -10.55
C GLU A 9 -3.51 -9.50 -9.13
N VAL A 10 -2.84 -8.36 -9.01
CA VAL A 10 -2.67 -7.64 -7.74
C VAL A 10 -4.02 -7.19 -7.18
N GLU A 11 -4.89 -6.61 -8.01
CA GLU A 11 -6.24 -6.20 -7.62
C GLU A 11 -7.06 -7.38 -7.11
N HIS A 12 -7.06 -8.49 -7.85
CA HIS A 12 -7.74 -9.71 -7.42
C HIS A 12 -7.22 -10.22 -6.08
N TYR A 13 -5.91 -10.22 -5.88
CA TYR A 13 -5.28 -10.61 -4.62
C TYR A 13 -5.75 -9.71 -3.47
N LEU A 14 -5.71 -8.39 -3.65
CA LEU A 14 -6.14 -7.43 -2.63
C LEU A 14 -7.60 -7.62 -2.26
N HIS A 15 -8.50 -7.73 -3.26
CA HIS A 15 -9.94 -7.92 -3.01
C HIS A 15 -10.24 -9.23 -2.28
N ARG A 16 -9.48 -10.28 -2.56
CA ARG A 16 -9.68 -11.59 -1.93
C ARG A 16 -9.16 -11.63 -0.49
N HIS A 17 -7.99 -11.06 -0.22
CA HIS A 17 -7.32 -11.16 1.07
C HIS A 17 -7.61 -9.98 2.01
N ILE A 18 -8.01 -8.84 1.45
CA ILE A 18 -8.39 -7.62 2.18
C ILE A 18 -9.75 -7.15 1.64
N PRO A 19 -10.87 -7.81 2.02
CA PRO A 19 -12.18 -7.59 1.39
C PRO A 19 -12.68 -6.14 1.43
N ILE A 20 -12.29 -5.35 2.43
CA ILE A 20 -12.62 -3.92 2.48
C ILE A 20 -12.11 -3.14 1.27
N SER A 21 -11.03 -3.59 0.65
CA SER A 21 -10.50 -2.95 -0.57
C SER A 21 -11.50 -3.02 -1.74
N ALA A 22 -12.22 -4.15 -1.86
CA ALA A 22 -13.29 -4.29 -2.86
C ALA A 22 -14.49 -3.37 -2.50
N MET A 23 -14.86 -3.30 -1.22
CA MET A 23 -15.96 -2.45 -0.76
C MET A 23 -15.68 -0.95 -0.95
N MET A 24 -14.42 -0.54 -0.80
CA MET A 24 -13.98 0.82 -1.11
C MET A 24 -13.87 1.09 -2.61
N GLY A 25 -14.07 0.08 -3.46
CA GLY A 25 -13.96 0.21 -4.92
C GLY A 25 -12.53 0.40 -5.41
N VAL A 26 -11.53 -0.07 -4.65
CA VAL A 26 -10.12 0.10 -4.99
C VAL A 26 -9.78 -0.63 -6.29
N ARG A 27 -9.11 0.07 -7.21
CA ARG A 27 -8.55 -0.46 -8.45
C ARG A 27 -7.02 -0.31 -8.42
N VAL A 28 -6.32 -1.30 -8.96
CA VAL A 28 -4.86 -1.25 -9.11
C VAL A 28 -4.53 -0.69 -10.49
N MET A 29 -3.97 0.52 -10.53
CA MET A 29 -3.59 1.20 -11.76
C MET A 29 -2.19 0.80 -12.21
N ALA A 30 -1.28 0.60 -11.26
CA ALA A 30 0.08 0.13 -11.50
C ALA A 30 0.61 -0.63 -10.27
N CYS A 31 1.44 -1.64 -10.55
CA CYS A 31 2.27 -2.34 -9.55
C CYS A 31 3.51 -2.85 -10.27
N ASP A 32 4.57 -2.08 -10.24
CA ASP A 32 5.80 -2.34 -11.00
C ASP A 32 7.05 -1.87 -10.25
N SER A 33 8.18 -1.81 -10.93
CA SER A 33 9.46 -1.40 -10.35
C SER A 33 9.48 0.06 -9.88
N THR A 34 8.52 0.89 -10.27
CA THR A 34 8.44 2.29 -9.87
C THR A 34 7.57 2.49 -8.63
N GLY A 35 6.69 1.53 -8.34
CA GLY A 35 5.82 1.58 -7.17
C GLY A 35 4.44 0.99 -7.42
N VAL A 36 3.52 1.36 -6.53
CA VAL A 36 2.10 1.00 -6.59
C VAL A 36 1.25 2.26 -6.72
N VAL A 37 0.30 2.23 -7.63
CA VAL A 37 -0.75 3.24 -7.75
C VAL A 37 -2.11 2.56 -7.59
N LEU A 38 -2.84 2.94 -6.55
CA LEU A 38 -4.23 2.55 -6.33
C LEU A 38 -5.15 3.72 -6.64
N ARG A 39 -6.33 3.42 -7.18
CA ARG A 39 -7.40 4.40 -7.39
C ARG A 39 -8.63 3.97 -6.61
N ALA A 40 -9.32 4.93 -6.00
CA ALA A 40 -10.59 4.70 -5.32
C ALA A 40 -11.62 5.75 -5.73
N PRO A 41 -12.87 5.33 -5.99
CA PRO A 41 -13.94 6.24 -6.36
C PRO A 41 -14.48 7.01 -5.14
N LEU A 42 -15.04 8.19 -5.37
CA LEU A 42 -15.69 8.98 -4.33
C LEU A 42 -16.90 8.26 -3.73
N ALA A 43 -17.77 7.67 -4.57
CA ALA A 43 -19.09 7.22 -4.16
C ALA A 43 -19.12 6.29 -2.93
N PRO A 44 -18.38 5.17 -2.85
CA PRO A 44 -18.37 4.32 -1.66
C PRO A 44 -17.59 4.91 -0.48
N ASN A 45 -16.84 5.98 -0.71
CA ASN A 45 -15.92 6.60 0.26
C ASN A 45 -16.37 7.99 0.72
N ILE A 46 -17.58 8.39 0.35
CA ILE A 46 -18.09 9.73 0.56
C ILE A 46 -18.46 9.99 2.03
N ASN A 47 -18.21 11.21 2.50
CA ASN A 47 -18.64 11.71 3.80
C ASN A 47 -19.86 12.63 3.67
N HIS A 48 -20.31 13.19 4.80
CA HIS A 48 -21.46 14.09 4.88
C HIS A 48 -21.26 15.45 4.20
N ARG A 49 -20.05 15.76 3.74
CA ARG A 49 -19.67 17.00 3.03
C ARG A 49 -19.47 16.78 1.52
N ALA A 50 -19.88 15.62 1.00
CA ALA A 50 -19.69 15.24 -0.40
C ALA A 50 -18.21 15.20 -0.84
N THR A 51 -17.32 14.93 0.08
CA THR A 51 -15.88 14.66 -0.17
C THR A 51 -15.51 13.29 0.37
N VAL A 52 -14.31 12.81 0.10
CA VAL A 52 -13.84 11.54 0.63
C VAL A 52 -13.71 11.59 2.14
N PHE A 53 -14.26 10.59 2.82
CA PHE A 53 -14.08 10.39 4.25
C PHE A 53 -12.60 10.18 4.57
N GLY A 54 -12.08 10.91 5.56
CA GLY A 54 -10.68 10.85 5.95
C GLY A 54 -10.19 9.44 6.31
N GLY A 55 -11.06 8.63 6.91
CA GLY A 55 -10.79 7.23 7.21
C GLY A 55 -10.61 6.37 5.96
N SER A 56 -11.41 6.59 4.91
CA SER A 56 -11.23 5.91 3.61
C SER A 56 -9.93 6.34 2.94
N ALA A 57 -9.63 7.63 2.94
CA ALA A 57 -8.38 8.15 2.39
C ALA A 57 -7.15 7.52 3.08
N SER A 58 -7.17 7.49 4.41
CA SER A 58 -6.13 6.83 5.21
C SER A 58 -6.03 5.34 4.93
N ALA A 59 -7.16 4.63 4.83
CA ALA A 59 -7.18 3.19 4.55
C ALA A 59 -6.58 2.86 3.18
N VAL A 60 -6.89 3.65 2.15
CA VAL A 60 -6.33 3.46 0.80
C VAL A 60 -4.82 3.75 0.79
N ALA A 61 -4.36 4.76 1.52
CA ALA A 61 -2.92 5.03 1.68
C ALA A 61 -2.19 3.89 2.39
N ILE A 62 -2.75 3.37 3.49
CA ILE A 62 -2.23 2.20 4.21
C ILE A 62 -2.13 1.00 3.27
N LEU A 63 -3.17 0.76 2.48
CA LEU A 63 -3.23 -0.37 1.55
C LEU A 63 -2.18 -0.24 0.43
N ALA A 64 -1.96 0.95 -0.12
CA ALA A 64 -0.97 1.20 -1.16
C ALA A 64 0.45 0.89 -0.66
N ALA A 65 0.79 1.37 0.53
CA ALA A 65 2.08 1.09 1.16
C ALA A 65 2.26 -0.40 1.50
N TRP A 66 1.21 -1.03 2.03
CA TRP A 66 1.20 -2.47 2.29
C TRP A 66 1.42 -3.29 1.02
N ALA A 67 0.69 -2.96 -0.05
CA ALA A 67 0.82 -3.66 -1.33
C ALA A 67 2.23 -3.50 -1.92
N GLN A 68 2.78 -2.28 -1.91
CA GLN A 68 4.15 -2.03 -2.39
C GLN A 68 5.16 -2.91 -1.64
N LEU A 69 5.10 -2.94 -0.32
CA LEU A 69 6.04 -3.72 0.49
C LEU A 69 5.82 -5.23 0.29
N HIS A 70 4.58 -5.70 0.30
CA HIS A 70 4.24 -7.11 0.11
C HIS A 70 4.75 -7.66 -1.22
N PHE A 71 4.42 -6.99 -2.33
CA PHE A 71 4.84 -7.49 -3.64
C PHE A 71 6.34 -7.33 -3.87
N THR A 72 6.99 -6.32 -3.29
CA THR A 72 8.45 -6.19 -3.31
C THR A 72 9.12 -7.37 -2.61
N LEU A 73 8.66 -7.74 -1.42
CA LEU A 73 9.22 -8.87 -0.67
C LEU A 73 8.93 -10.21 -1.36
N ARG A 74 7.75 -10.38 -1.94
CA ARG A 74 7.40 -11.56 -2.74
C ARG A 74 8.31 -11.72 -3.96
N GLN A 75 8.63 -10.64 -4.65
CA GLN A 75 9.58 -10.67 -5.77
C GLN A 75 10.99 -11.04 -5.31
N ALA A 76 11.36 -10.70 -4.08
CA ALA A 76 12.63 -11.13 -3.45
C ALA A 76 12.58 -12.58 -2.91
N GLY A 77 11.49 -13.32 -3.15
CA GLY A 77 11.33 -14.71 -2.70
C GLY A 77 11.04 -14.85 -1.20
N ILE A 78 10.59 -13.78 -0.56
CA ILE A 78 10.29 -13.77 0.87
C ILE A 78 8.80 -14.01 1.09
N ALA A 79 8.48 -15.01 1.91
CA ALA A 79 7.14 -15.22 2.46
C ALA A 79 7.08 -14.60 3.85
N GLU A 80 6.17 -13.64 4.03
CA GLU A 80 6.12 -12.79 5.23
C GLU A 80 4.68 -12.45 5.62
N ARG A 81 4.55 -12.00 6.85
CA ARG A 81 3.39 -11.24 7.33
C ARG A 81 3.82 -9.79 7.53
N ILE A 82 3.08 -8.87 6.96
CA ILE A 82 3.31 -7.43 7.10
C ILE A 82 2.25 -6.86 8.02
N VAL A 83 2.69 -6.10 9.01
CA VAL A 83 1.82 -5.34 9.91
C VAL A 83 2.22 -3.88 9.91
N ILE A 84 1.25 -2.99 9.98
CA ILE A 84 1.49 -1.58 10.24
C ILE A 84 1.60 -1.37 11.75
N GLN A 85 2.64 -0.68 12.17
CA GLN A 85 2.92 -0.43 13.58
C GLN A 85 2.46 0.96 14.00
N ARG A 86 2.63 1.93 13.11
CA ARG A 86 2.33 3.34 13.34
C ARG A 86 2.15 4.04 12.00
N ASN A 87 1.26 5.03 11.95
CA ASN A 87 1.15 5.88 10.78
C ASN A 87 0.73 7.30 11.16
N GLN A 88 0.97 8.19 10.22
CA GLN A 88 0.54 9.58 10.25
C GLN A 88 0.07 9.97 8.86
N ILE A 89 -1.04 10.68 8.78
CA ILE A 89 -1.53 11.28 7.54
C ILE A 89 -1.80 12.76 7.78
N GLU A 90 -1.37 13.57 6.83
CA GLU A 90 -1.64 15.00 6.78
C GLU A 90 -2.57 15.29 5.61
N TYR A 91 -3.76 15.82 5.90
CA TYR A 91 -4.75 16.20 4.91
C TYR A 91 -4.53 17.66 4.51
N LEU A 92 -4.17 17.89 3.24
CA LEU A 92 -3.82 19.22 2.73
C LEU A 92 -5.02 19.92 2.10
N ALA A 93 -5.97 19.15 1.54
CA ALA A 93 -7.16 19.65 0.87
C ALA A 93 -8.29 18.60 0.92
N PRO A 94 -9.57 19.03 0.82
CA PRO A 94 -10.68 18.12 0.60
C PRO A 94 -10.51 17.35 -0.72
N ILE A 95 -11.07 16.14 -0.78
CA ILE A 95 -11.01 15.28 -1.96
C ILE A 95 -12.44 15.17 -2.53
N PRO A 96 -12.80 15.98 -3.54
CA PRO A 96 -14.17 16.09 -4.02
C PRO A 96 -14.55 15.08 -5.12
N THR A 97 -13.59 14.30 -5.62
CA THR A 97 -13.78 13.31 -6.69
C THR A 97 -13.00 12.04 -6.38
N ASP A 98 -12.94 11.13 -7.34
CA ASP A 98 -12.06 9.96 -7.27
C ASP A 98 -10.61 10.38 -7.02
N PHE A 99 -9.86 9.54 -6.34
CA PHE A 99 -8.49 9.85 -5.95
C PHE A 99 -7.56 8.66 -6.14
N GLU A 100 -6.27 8.95 -6.13
CA GLU A 100 -5.21 7.96 -6.24
C GLU A 100 -4.29 7.99 -5.03
N ALA A 101 -3.84 6.81 -4.62
CA ALA A 101 -2.76 6.62 -3.65
C ALA A 101 -1.52 6.16 -4.40
N VAL A 102 -0.48 6.97 -4.38
CA VAL A 102 0.77 6.74 -5.10
C VAL A 102 1.86 6.40 -4.07
N CYS A 103 2.28 5.16 -4.05
CA CYS A 103 3.38 4.68 -3.21
C CYS A 103 4.60 4.41 -4.08
N PRO A 104 5.67 5.19 -3.97
CA PRO A 104 6.89 4.93 -4.74
C PRO A 104 7.57 3.64 -4.27
N ALA A 105 8.35 3.04 -5.14
CA ALA A 105 9.22 1.93 -4.75
C ALA A 105 10.19 2.35 -3.64
N LEU A 106 10.56 1.41 -2.78
CA LEU A 106 11.60 1.67 -1.79
C LEU A 106 12.92 2.02 -2.47
N PRO A 107 13.64 3.03 -1.99
CA PRO A 107 15.00 3.28 -2.44
C PRO A 107 15.87 2.03 -2.31
N ALA A 108 16.76 1.80 -3.26
CA ALA A 108 17.60 0.59 -3.29
C ALA A 108 18.34 0.32 -1.99
N GLU A 109 18.87 1.36 -1.34
CA GLU A 109 19.56 1.24 -0.05
C GLU A 109 18.61 0.85 1.09
N ALA A 110 17.40 1.39 1.10
CA ALA A 110 16.39 1.06 2.11
C ALA A 110 15.92 -0.40 1.94
N LEU A 111 15.71 -0.84 0.71
CA LEU A 111 15.38 -2.24 0.40
C LEU A 111 16.52 -3.18 0.81
N ALA A 112 17.77 -2.85 0.49
CA ALA A 112 18.93 -3.66 0.87
C ALA A 112 19.05 -3.80 2.39
N ARG A 113 18.86 -2.72 3.15
CA ARG A 113 18.84 -2.76 4.62
C ARG A 113 17.70 -3.61 5.16
N LEU A 114 16.51 -3.47 4.58
CA LEU A 114 15.33 -4.24 4.96
C LEU A 114 15.59 -5.75 4.79
N LEU A 115 16.05 -6.15 3.62
CA LEU A 115 16.34 -7.55 3.28
C LEU A 115 17.44 -8.13 4.17
N LYS A 116 18.54 -7.41 4.37
CA LYS A 116 19.64 -7.83 5.24
C LYS A 116 19.16 -8.05 6.67
N THR A 117 18.39 -7.12 7.22
CA THR A 117 17.85 -7.22 8.58
C THR A 117 16.86 -8.36 8.70
N PHE A 118 15.96 -8.51 7.71
CA PHE A 118 14.97 -9.59 7.69
C PHE A 118 15.65 -10.98 7.64
N HIS A 119 16.65 -11.17 6.78
CA HIS A 119 17.38 -12.44 6.69
C HIS A 119 18.08 -12.79 8.01
N ARG A 120 18.65 -11.79 8.68
CA ARG A 120 19.36 -11.98 9.93
C ARG A 120 18.45 -12.25 11.12
N LEU A 121 17.34 -11.49 11.24
CA LEU A 121 16.51 -11.47 12.44
C LEU A 121 15.12 -12.11 12.27
N GLY A 122 14.72 -12.45 11.03
CA GLY A 122 13.36 -12.93 10.73
C GLY A 122 12.29 -11.85 10.83
N ARG A 123 12.69 -10.61 11.06
CA ARG A 123 11.82 -9.42 11.08
C ARG A 123 12.60 -8.19 10.70
N ALA A 124 11.94 -7.23 10.07
CA ALA A 124 12.53 -5.95 9.75
C ALA A 124 11.45 -4.87 9.63
N ARG A 125 11.78 -3.65 10.00
CA ARG A 125 10.92 -2.48 9.90
C ARG A 125 11.41 -1.56 8.80
N THR A 126 10.46 -0.94 8.10
CA THR A 126 10.72 0.10 7.12
C THR A 126 9.65 1.18 7.19
N GLU A 127 10.03 2.40 6.88
CA GLU A 127 9.09 3.49 6.66
C GLU A 127 8.64 3.50 5.22
N MET A 128 7.33 3.66 5.02
CA MET A 128 6.70 3.79 3.70
C MET A 128 6.01 5.15 3.62
N THR A 129 6.05 5.76 2.45
CA THR A 129 5.38 7.03 2.18
C THR A 129 4.40 6.89 1.02
N VAL A 130 3.26 7.60 1.10
CA VAL A 130 2.24 7.63 0.06
C VAL A 130 1.77 9.07 -0.13
N GLU A 131 1.60 9.48 -1.37
CA GLU A 131 0.86 10.68 -1.70
C GLU A 131 -0.55 10.31 -2.17
N LEU A 132 -1.56 10.96 -1.60
CA LEU A 132 -2.90 10.94 -2.17
C LEU A 132 -3.05 12.10 -3.15
N ARG A 133 -3.52 11.80 -4.35
CA ARG A 133 -3.70 12.76 -5.45
C ARG A 133 -5.14 12.77 -5.93
N CYS A 134 -5.64 13.96 -6.19
CA CYS A 134 -6.96 14.18 -6.76
C CYS A 134 -6.83 15.23 -7.87
N ALA A 135 -7.32 14.91 -9.07
CA ALA A 135 -7.18 15.78 -10.24
C ALA A 135 -5.75 16.29 -10.46
N GLY A 136 -4.75 15.41 -10.26
CA GLY A 136 -3.33 15.75 -10.45
C GLY A 136 -2.69 16.53 -9.31
N GLN A 137 -3.44 16.90 -8.26
CA GLN A 137 -2.93 17.64 -7.09
C GLN A 137 -2.70 16.72 -5.91
N VAL A 138 -1.62 16.95 -5.14
CA VAL A 138 -1.38 16.25 -3.87
C VAL A 138 -2.35 16.82 -2.82
N VAL A 139 -3.24 15.96 -2.32
CA VAL A 139 -4.29 16.33 -1.36
C VAL A 139 -4.04 15.78 0.04
N ALA A 140 -3.15 14.80 0.18
CA ALA A 140 -2.70 14.30 1.47
C ALA A 140 -1.33 13.63 1.36
N ARG A 141 -0.60 13.59 2.47
CA ARG A 141 0.66 12.87 2.62
C ARG A 141 0.57 11.88 3.76
N PHE A 142 0.96 10.66 3.48
CA PHE A 142 0.95 9.56 4.43
C PHE A 142 2.38 9.07 4.67
N ARG A 143 2.65 8.69 5.91
CA ARG A 143 3.87 8.00 6.32
C ARG A 143 3.51 6.92 7.32
N GLY A 144 4.04 5.72 7.14
CA GLY A 144 3.77 4.61 8.03
C GLY A 144 4.98 3.73 8.28
N ASP A 145 5.13 3.24 9.50
CA ASP A 145 6.10 2.24 9.89
C ASP A 145 5.48 0.85 9.72
N TYR A 146 6.07 0.04 8.87
CA TYR A 146 5.67 -1.34 8.60
C TYR A 146 6.71 -2.30 9.10
N VAL A 147 6.25 -3.43 9.62
CA VAL A 147 7.11 -4.54 10.06
C VAL A 147 6.78 -5.77 9.25
N ALA A 148 7.78 -6.29 8.55
CA ALA A 148 7.72 -7.61 7.92
C ALA A 148 8.23 -8.65 8.92
N VAL A 149 7.48 -9.72 9.12
CA VAL A 149 7.79 -10.81 10.03
C VAL A 149 7.79 -12.12 9.26
N ARG A 150 8.78 -12.96 9.47
CA ARG A 150 8.85 -14.29 8.86
C ARG A 150 7.66 -15.13 9.31
N LEU A 151 7.03 -15.83 8.36
CA LEU A 151 5.98 -16.78 8.68
C LEU A 151 6.53 -17.95 9.49
N ALA A 152 5.77 -18.41 10.48
CA ALA A 152 6.07 -19.64 11.17
C ALA A 152 5.81 -20.85 10.25
N ALA A 153 6.43 -21.98 10.56
CA ALA A 153 6.19 -23.22 9.81
C ALA A 153 4.71 -23.60 9.86
N GLY A 154 4.07 -23.73 8.67
CA GLY A 154 2.64 -24.04 8.53
C GLY A 154 1.70 -22.83 8.44
N GLU A 155 2.18 -21.61 8.59
CA GLU A 155 1.39 -20.41 8.29
C GLU A 155 1.32 -20.18 6.78
N ASN A 156 0.11 -19.95 6.28
CA ASN A 156 -0.14 -19.53 4.89
C ASN A 156 -0.38 -18.02 4.83
N VAL A 157 0.07 -17.41 3.73
CA VAL A 157 -0.20 -16.00 3.40
C VAL A 157 -1.54 -15.91 2.71
#